data_db130fb1263fa45f21d3ac3ef4751d7d
#
_entry.id   db130fb1263fa45f21d3ac3ef4751d7d
#
_cell.length_a   1.000
_cell.length_b   1.000
_cell.length_c   1.000
_cell.angle_alpha   90.00
_cell.angle_beta   90.00
_cell.angle_gamma   90.00
#
_symmetry.space_group_name_H-M   'P 1'
#
loop_
_entity.id
_entity.type
_entity.pdbx_description
1 polymer ?
#
loop_
_entity_poly.entity_id
_entity_poly.type
_entity_poly.pdbx_seq_one_letter_code
_entity_poly.pdbx_strand_id
1 'polypeptide(L)'
;ENLEFHEALKILAEKAGVELKRVSPIDQKQFGVLYEINEAAKEFFKQNLKSSGEAKKYLDDRGLKPETVEEFEIGLAPDKWDILAIYLIKKGYSAADIERAGLIFKNERGSLIDRFRNRIMFPLYNNFGKTIGFSGRILPRFETPETGKYVNSPETLIFNKSKILYGFHKTKNHIRDKKKAVAVEGQMDLLMAHQDGVKNIVAVSGTALTVDHLKILKRLADEIIFFFDNDEAGLKAAERSIDLANQQDFSVKLLVVENYKDPAEIAQKSPGLLLKLLEEAKSAMEFYFNRYLTNDKRQTTSDNLINLKNNVRIILGKIKNLTSAIERAHWLKELSLITKIKEEVLLDELSQLKTPSSPSNTLRQPMPAKQALASTRRDLIAERLTGLLMANENFLSIINDHIAYLPNDYLIIIESVKNRKKPDEERLSDKLNLISLHSSTESALDEEKIKNELNELLRQLKTEYFKEKRSELAELIKKAEKNKSAKSIDQEKEISVALEEFDRVSKLIHNL
;
A
#
# COMPACT_ATOMS: atom_id res chain seq x y z
N GLU A 1 16.83 -2.58 31.91
CA GLU A 1 18.03 -3.41 31.66
C GLU A 1 18.83 -2.74 30.55
N ASN A 2 20.11 -2.44 30.79
CA ASN A 2 21.02 -1.82 29.81
C ASN A 2 21.47 -2.87 28.77
N LEU A 3 20.56 -3.29 27.90
CA LEU A 3 20.84 -4.21 26.79
C LEU A 3 20.82 -3.42 25.50
N GLU A 4 21.78 -3.67 24.61
CA GLU A 4 21.71 -3.14 23.24
C GLU A 4 20.53 -3.72 22.49
N PHE A 5 19.99 -2.97 21.53
CA PHE A 5 18.80 -3.36 20.75
C PHE A 5 18.91 -4.78 20.16
N HIS A 6 20.09 -5.18 19.68
CA HIS A 6 20.33 -6.51 19.13
C HIS A 6 20.28 -7.62 20.19
N GLU A 7 20.73 -7.35 21.40
CA GLU A 7 20.68 -8.30 22.52
C GLU A 7 19.25 -8.46 23.02
N ALA A 8 18.53 -7.36 23.18
CA ALA A 8 17.11 -7.38 23.54
C ALA A 8 16.25 -8.11 22.51
N LEU A 9 16.53 -7.90 21.23
CA LEU A 9 15.82 -8.58 20.14
C LEU A 9 16.11 -10.09 20.13
N LYS A 10 17.36 -10.50 20.41
CA LYS A 10 17.77 -11.90 20.48
C LYS A 10 17.09 -12.62 21.63
N ILE A 11 17.05 -11.99 22.81
CA ILE A 11 16.38 -12.54 24.01
C ILE A 11 14.85 -12.62 23.79
N LEU A 12 14.24 -11.62 23.15
CA LEU A 12 12.80 -11.62 22.84
C LEU A 12 12.46 -12.70 21.80
N ALA A 13 13.29 -12.89 20.79
CA ALA A 13 13.09 -13.91 19.78
C ALA A 13 13.25 -15.32 20.36
N GLU A 14 14.24 -15.52 21.24
CA GLU A 14 14.45 -16.77 21.94
C GLU A 14 13.29 -17.11 22.87
N LYS A 15 12.77 -16.13 23.62
CA LYS A 15 11.56 -16.28 24.45
C LYS A 15 10.28 -16.53 23.64
N ALA A 16 10.20 -15.98 22.44
CA ALA A 16 9.05 -16.15 21.54
C ALA A 16 9.13 -17.38 20.64
N GLY A 17 10.25 -18.15 20.71
CA GLY A 17 10.49 -19.30 19.82
C GLY A 17 10.58 -18.93 18.34
N VAL A 18 10.95 -17.68 18.02
CA VAL A 18 11.03 -17.16 16.65
C VAL A 18 12.48 -17.12 16.22
N GLU A 19 12.82 -17.82 15.16
CA GLU A 19 14.15 -17.73 14.56
C GLU A 19 14.35 -16.36 13.90
N LEU A 20 15.30 -15.57 14.41
CA LEU A 20 15.68 -14.31 13.78
C LEU A 20 16.35 -14.61 12.44
N LYS A 21 15.73 -14.23 11.33
CA LYS A 21 16.41 -14.23 10.04
C LYS A 21 17.64 -13.35 10.16
N ARG A 22 18.83 -13.96 10.08
CA ARG A 22 20.10 -13.22 10.02
C ARG A 22 20.08 -12.40 8.74
N VAL A 23 19.92 -11.07 8.88
CA VAL A 23 20.21 -10.14 7.80
C VAL A 23 21.71 -10.24 7.55
N SER A 24 22.12 -10.46 6.31
CA SER A 24 23.55 -10.59 5.99
C SER A 24 24.30 -9.31 6.41
N PRO A 25 25.58 -9.39 6.78
CA PRO A 25 26.37 -8.19 7.08
C PRO A 25 26.41 -7.18 5.92
N ILE A 26 26.29 -7.68 4.69
CA ILE A 26 26.22 -6.86 3.46
C ILE A 26 24.90 -6.08 3.43
N ASP A 27 23.77 -6.72 3.72
CA ASP A 27 22.47 -6.08 3.77
C ASP A 27 22.41 -5.04 4.90
N GLN A 28 22.95 -5.36 6.09
CA GLN A 28 23.01 -4.40 7.20
C GLN A 28 23.77 -3.12 6.83
N LYS A 29 24.91 -3.28 6.15
CA LYS A 29 25.70 -2.13 5.66
C LYS A 29 24.93 -1.33 4.60
N GLN A 30 24.22 -2.01 3.68
CA GLN A 30 23.38 -1.35 2.67
C GLN A 30 22.20 -0.57 3.29
N PHE A 31 21.50 -1.14 4.26
CA PHE A 31 20.45 -0.43 4.98
C PHE A 31 21.00 0.79 5.71
N GLY A 32 22.16 0.68 6.38
CA GLY A 32 22.80 1.78 7.09
C GLY A 32 23.05 2.99 6.19
N VAL A 33 23.66 2.76 5.03
CA VAL A 33 23.97 3.82 4.05
C VAL A 33 22.72 4.54 3.56
N LEU A 34 21.59 3.83 3.32
CA LEU A 34 20.35 4.46 2.87
C LEU A 34 19.76 5.40 3.94
N TYR A 35 19.84 5.04 5.22
CA TYR A 35 19.43 5.94 6.32
C TYR A 35 20.31 7.17 6.38
N GLU A 36 21.64 7.02 6.26
CA GLU A 36 22.59 8.13 6.29
C GLU A 36 22.38 9.10 5.12
N ILE A 37 22.12 8.58 3.92
CA ILE A 37 21.83 9.37 2.72
C ILE A 37 20.53 10.18 2.91
N ASN A 38 19.45 9.55 3.41
CA ASN A 38 18.20 10.25 3.65
C ASN A 38 18.35 11.31 4.75
N GLU A 39 19.12 11.04 5.79
CA GLU A 39 19.41 12.02 6.84
C GLU A 39 20.19 13.20 6.29
N ALA A 40 21.23 12.96 5.48
CA ALA A 40 22.00 14.02 4.83
C ALA A 40 21.14 14.86 3.86
N ALA A 41 20.23 14.21 3.12
CA ALA A 41 19.28 14.89 2.23
C ALA A 41 18.29 15.77 3.03
N LYS A 42 17.79 15.29 4.18
CA LYS A 42 16.91 16.05 5.06
C LYS A 42 17.60 17.33 5.53
N GLU A 43 18.82 17.25 6.02
CA GLU A 43 19.59 18.42 6.44
C GLU A 43 19.86 19.40 5.28
N PHE A 44 20.15 18.90 4.08
CA PHE A 44 20.26 19.72 2.89
C PHE A 44 18.95 20.49 2.59
N PHE A 45 17.80 19.83 2.63
CA PHE A 45 16.51 20.48 2.39
C PHE A 45 16.18 21.50 3.49
N LYS A 46 16.46 21.22 4.77
CA LYS A 46 16.27 22.17 5.87
C LYS A 46 17.11 23.44 5.65
N GLN A 47 18.36 23.29 5.26
CA GLN A 47 19.25 24.45 4.99
C GLN A 47 18.72 25.30 3.84
N ASN A 48 18.23 24.68 2.75
CA ASN A 48 17.67 25.42 1.62
C ASN A 48 16.39 26.18 2.02
N LEU A 49 15.53 25.60 2.87
CA LEU A 49 14.35 26.31 3.37
C LEU A 49 14.73 27.54 4.20
N LYS A 50 15.77 27.44 5.03
CA LYS A 50 16.27 28.59 5.83
C LYS A 50 16.68 29.77 4.95
N SER A 51 17.14 29.53 3.73
CA SER A 51 17.62 30.54 2.80
C SER A 51 16.53 31.06 1.83
N SER A 52 15.35 30.43 1.78
CA SER A 52 14.29 30.79 0.83
C SER A 52 13.18 31.60 1.49
N GLY A 53 13.11 32.89 1.14
CA GLY A 53 12.00 33.76 1.57
C GLY A 53 10.66 33.34 0.96
N GLU A 54 10.64 32.89 -0.30
CA GLU A 54 9.43 32.44 -0.99
C GLU A 54 8.81 31.19 -0.32
N ALA A 55 9.64 30.20 -0.02
CA ALA A 55 9.15 28.97 0.59
C ALA A 55 8.67 29.21 2.05
N LYS A 56 9.36 30.07 2.81
CA LYS A 56 8.91 30.48 4.15
C LYS A 56 7.57 31.21 4.08
N LYS A 57 7.43 32.16 3.16
CA LYS A 57 6.18 32.89 2.96
C LYS A 57 5.04 31.93 2.60
N TYR A 58 5.29 30.97 1.69
CA TYR A 58 4.29 29.96 1.36
C TYR A 58 3.82 29.15 2.58
N LEU A 59 4.73 28.74 3.47
CA LEU A 59 4.36 28.00 4.69
C LEU A 59 3.59 28.88 5.67
N ASP A 60 3.98 30.16 5.82
CA ASP A 60 3.28 31.15 6.63
C ASP A 60 1.88 31.45 6.09
N ASP A 61 1.74 31.68 4.77
CA ASP A 61 0.44 31.86 4.08
C ASP A 61 -0.49 30.65 4.27
N ARG A 62 0.09 29.45 4.45
CA ARG A 62 -0.62 28.21 4.80
C ARG A 62 -0.91 28.07 6.30
N GLY A 63 -0.51 29.01 7.13
CA GLY A 63 -0.75 29.06 8.56
C GLY A 63 0.21 28.20 9.42
N LEU A 64 1.30 27.69 8.84
CA LEU A 64 2.29 26.92 9.59
C LEU A 64 3.25 27.83 10.37
N LYS A 65 3.31 27.62 11.69
CA LYS A 65 4.23 28.32 12.57
C LYS A 65 5.67 27.82 12.40
N PRO A 66 6.68 28.69 12.60
CA PRO A 66 8.09 28.30 12.52
C PRO A 66 8.46 27.12 13.43
N GLU A 67 7.86 27.02 14.62
CA GLU A 67 8.08 25.94 15.58
C GLU A 67 7.60 24.59 15.01
N THR A 68 6.46 24.56 14.32
CA THR A 68 5.93 23.35 13.66
C THR A 68 6.81 22.94 12.48
N VAL A 69 7.28 23.93 11.70
CA VAL A 69 8.20 23.70 10.58
C VAL A 69 9.50 23.07 11.07
N GLU A 70 10.07 23.57 12.17
CA GLU A 70 11.30 23.02 12.76
C GLU A 70 11.04 21.66 13.42
N GLU A 71 9.94 21.51 14.15
CA GLU A 71 9.57 20.25 14.81
C GLU A 71 9.43 19.09 13.79
N PHE A 72 8.79 19.34 12.66
CA PHE A 72 8.59 18.31 11.62
C PHE A 72 9.72 18.31 10.58
N GLU A 73 10.77 19.09 10.80
CA GLU A 73 11.99 19.13 9.98
C GLU A 73 11.70 19.35 8.49
N ILE A 74 10.74 20.25 8.21
CA ILE A 74 10.33 20.59 6.86
C ILE A 74 11.48 21.30 6.14
N GLY A 75 11.62 21.01 4.84
CA GLY A 75 12.69 21.53 4.01
C GLY A 75 12.23 22.05 2.65
N LEU A 76 13.20 22.41 1.81
CA LEU A 76 12.98 22.83 0.44
C LEU A 76 13.95 22.13 -0.51
N ALA A 77 13.40 21.48 -1.54
CA ALA A 77 14.16 21.09 -2.70
C ALA A 77 14.22 22.27 -3.68
N PRO A 78 15.41 22.84 -3.94
CA PRO A 78 15.56 24.04 -4.76
C PRO A 78 15.33 23.76 -6.26
N ASP A 79 15.26 24.84 -7.05
CA ASP A 79 15.09 24.77 -8.51
C ASP A 79 16.44 24.49 -9.20
N LYS A 80 16.95 23.30 -9.02
CA LYS A 80 18.19 22.82 -9.64
C LYS A 80 18.04 21.34 -10.03
N TRP A 81 18.72 20.93 -11.08
CA TRP A 81 18.54 19.59 -11.64
C TRP A 81 19.33 18.49 -10.90
N ASP A 82 20.46 18.82 -10.27
CA ASP A 82 21.47 17.89 -9.77
C ASP A 82 22.16 18.35 -8.47
N ILE A 83 21.65 19.40 -7.83
CA ILE A 83 22.35 20.02 -6.69
C ILE A 83 22.38 19.08 -5.46
N LEU A 84 21.33 18.31 -5.23
CA LEU A 84 21.29 17.30 -4.17
C LEU A 84 22.26 16.16 -4.50
N ALA A 85 22.27 15.69 -5.76
CA ALA A 85 23.19 14.67 -6.22
C ALA A 85 24.66 15.10 -5.97
N ILE A 86 25.02 16.31 -6.40
CA ILE A 86 26.38 16.88 -6.20
C ILE A 86 26.71 16.98 -4.70
N TYR A 87 25.76 17.45 -3.88
CA TYR A 87 25.95 17.58 -2.45
C TYR A 87 26.24 16.22 -1.78
N LEU A 88 25.45 15.19 -2.11
CA LEU A 88 25.59 13.87 -1.52
C LEU A 88 26.85 13.15 -2.01
N ILE A 89 27.23 13.31 -3.30
CA ILE A 89 28.50 12.79 -3.85
C ILE A 89 29.69 13.44 -3.15
N LYS A 90 29.67 14.76 -2.91
CA LYS A 90 30.71 15.47 -2.15
C LYS A 90 30.83 15.00 -0.71
N LYS A 91 29.77 14.47 -0.12
CA LYS A 91 29.78 13.80 1.20
C LYS A 91 30.31 12.37 1.17
N GLY A 92 30.67 11.84 -0.01
CA GLY A 92 31.27 10.52 -0.17
C GLY A 92 30.28 9.40 -0.50
N TYR A 93 28.99 9.69 -0.74
CA TYR A 93 28.03 8.67 -1.14
C TYR A 93 28.13 8.34 -2.62
N SER A 94 27.99 7.06 -2.98
CA SER A 94 27.99 6.66 -4.38
C SER A 94 26.70 7.05 -5.09
N ALA A 95 26.77 7.38 -6.38
CA ALA A 95 25.59 7.67 -7.18
C ALA A 95 24.56 6.52 -7.18
N ALA A 96 25.03 5.27 -7.14
CA ALA A 96 24.18 4.09 -7.07
C ALA A 96 23.42 3.99 -5.73
N ASP A 97 24.03 4.37 -4.61
CA ASP A 97 23.37 4.38 -3.31
C ASP A 97 22.34 5.50 -3.21
N ILE A 98 22.65 6.68 -3.76
CA ILE A 98 21.74 7.82 -3.82
C ILE A 98 20.51 7.50 -4.69
N GLU A 99 20.70 6.81 -5.81
CA GLU A 99 19.64 6.32 -6.68
C GLU A 99 18.78 5.25 -5.94
N ARG A 100 19.41 4.30 -5.24
CA ARG A 100 18.73 3.31 -4.39
C ARG A 100 17.93 3.93 -3.23
N ALA A 101 18.38 5.07 -2.71
CA ALA A 101 17.62 5.86 -1.73
C ALA A 101 16.42 6.58 -2.35
N GLY A 102 16.25 6.56 -3.68
CA GLY A 102 15.14 7.16 -4.39
C GLY A 102 15.20 8.69 -4.49
N LEU A 103 16.39 9.28 -4.32
CA LEU A 103 16.59 10.74 -4.33
C LEU A 103 16.96 11.28 -5.70
N ILE A 104 17.56 10.44 -6.54
CA ILE A 104 17.94 10.77 -7.92
C ILE A 104 17.49 9.65 -8.87
N PHE A 105 17.53 9.94 -10.14
CA PHE A 105 17.40 8.96 -11.23
C PHE A 105 18.30 9.36 -12.39
N LYS A 106 18.60 8.41 -13.27
CA LYS A 106 19.33 8.68 -14.52
C LYS A 106 18.34 8.99 -15.61
N ASN A 107 18.61 10.05 -16.37
CA ASN A 107 17.89 10.32 -17.62
C ASN A 107 18.41 9.44 -18.75
N GLU A 108 17.77 9.52 -19.93
CA GLU A 108 18.17 8.77 -21.14
C GLU A 108 19.63 9.01 -21.58
N ARG A 109 20.21 10.15 -21.21
CA ARG A 109 21.60 10.53 -21.51
C ARG A 109 22.59 10.11 -20.42
N GLY A 110 22.11 9.39 -19.39
CA GLY A 110 22.93 8.94 -18.26
C GLY A 110 23.25 10.03 -17.22
N SER A 111 22.72 11.24 -17.35
CA SER A 111 22.90 12.31 -16.36
C SER A 111 22.08 12.05 -15.11
N LEU A 112 22.66 12.36 -13.95
CA LEU A 112 21.97 12.26 -12.66
C LEU A 112 21.02 13.44 -12.49
N ILE A 113 19.77 13.16 -12.16
CA ILE A 113 18.71 14.15 -11.99
C ILE A 113 18.12 14.00 -10.60
N ASP A 114 18.01 15.10 -9.86
CA ASP A 114 17.32 15.17 -8.57
C ASP A 114 15.81 14.87 -8.76
N ARG A 115 15.28 13.94 -7.97
CA ARG A 115 13.86 13.56 -8.03
C ARG A 115 12.95 14.69 -7.58
N PHE A 116 13.38 15.43 -6.59
CA PHE A 116 12.61 16.52 -6.00
C PHE A 116 13.20 17.86 -6.38
N ARG A 117 12.38 18.72 -6.99
CA ARG A 117 12.75 20.07 -7.40
C ARG A 117 11.57 21.00 -7.19
N ASN A 118 11.83 22.23 -6.75
CA ASN A 118 10.79 23.24 -6.52
C ASN A 118 9.69 22.76 -5.54
N ARG A 119 10.07 21.98 -4.52
CA ARG A 119 9.11 21.36 -3.60
C ARG A 119 9.42 21.64 -2.15
N ILE A 120 8.37 21.94 -1.40
CA ILE A 120 8.43 21.83 0.06
C ILE A 120 8.55 20.34 0.39
N MET A 121 9.54 20.00 1.22
CA MET A 121 9.92 18.63 1.53
C MET A 121 9.46 18.26 2.93
N PHE A 122 8.69 17.17 3.01
CA PHE A 122 8.21 16.54 4.24
C PHE A 122 8.96 15.24 4.45
N PRO A 123 9.86 15.14 5.43
CA PRO A 123 10.57 13.90 5.72
C PRO A 123 9.60 12.82 6.20
N LEU A 124 9.78 11.61 5.69
CA LEU A 124 9.02 10.43 6.09
C LEU A 124 9.89 9.57 7.02
N TYR A 125 9.32 9.15 8.14
CA TYR A 125 10.06 8.45 9.19
C TYR A 125 9.51 7.04 9.41
N ASN A 126 10.39 6.13 9.77
CA ASN A 126 9.96 4.86 10.34
C ASN A 126 9.50 5.04 11.80
N ASN A 127 9.02 3.95 12.41
CA ASN A 127 8.52 3.97 13.79
C ASN A 127 9.58 4.35 14.84
N PHE A 128 10.87 4.30 14.48
CA PHE A 128 12.00 4.66 15.34
C PHE A 128 12.49 6.10 15.12
N GLY A 129 11.88 6.85 14.20
CA GLY A 129 12.26 8.23 13.89
C GLY A 129 13.47 8.35 12.94
N LYS A 130 13.84 7.29 12.22
CA LYS A 130 14.84 7.37 11.16
C LYS A 130 14.19 7.82 9.86
N THR A 131 14.83 8.75 9.16
CA THR A 131 14.38 9.25 7.86
C THR A 131 14.51 8.14 6.81
N ILE A 132 13.41 7.80 6.13
CA ILE A 132 13.33 6.69 5.16
C ILE A 132 12.95 7.13 3.75
N GLY A 133 12.55 8.37 3.59
CA GLY A 133 12.13 8.96 2.33
C GLY A 133 11.50 10.32 2.53
N PHE A 134 10.84 10.81 1.50
CA PHE A 134 10.27 12.15 1.49
C PHE A 134 8.96 12.19 0.72
N SER A 135 8.12 13.14 1.10
CA SER A 135 7.02 13.65 0.29
C SER A 135 7.32 15.10 -0.09
N GLY A 136 7.17 15.46 -1.35
CA GLY A 136 7.46 16.81 -1.85
C GLY A 136 6.24 17.47 -2.46
N ARG A 137 5.78 18.60 -1.92
CA ARG A 137 4.72 19.43 -2.47
C ARG A 137 5.30 20.49 -3.39
N ILE A 138 4.84 20.56 -4.64
CA ILE A 138 5.27 21.60 -5.58
C ILE A 138 4.90 22.99 -5.05
N LEU A 139 5.81 23.97 -5.18
CA LEU A 139 5.49 25.35 -4.91
C LEU A 139 4.51 25.88 -5.96
N PRO A 140 3.49 26.69 -5.60
CA PRO A 140 2.42 27.11 -6.51
C PRO A 140 2.91 27.74 -7.81
N ARG A 141 3.99 28.48 -7.78
CA ARG A 141 4.60 29.11 -8.95
C ARG A 141 5.03 28.12 -10.05
N PHE A 142 5.35 26.88 -9.65
CA PHE A 142 5.84 25.82 -10.54
C PHE A 142 4.79 24.73 -10.78
N GLU A 143 3.57 24.90 -10.28
CA GLU A 143 2.47 23.94 -10.47
C GLU A 143 1.92 24.09 -11.90
N THR A 144 1.91 22.99 -12.66
CA THR A 144 1.30 22.87 -13.98
C THR A 144 0.34 21.68 -13.99
N PRO A 145 -0.56 21.53 -14.96
CA PRO A 145 -1.45 20.37 -15.05
C PRO A 145 -0.71 19.01 -15.06
N GLU A 146 0.51 18.99 -15.60
CA GLU A 146 1.34 17.79 -15.70
C GLU A 146 2.18 17.53 -14.44
N THR A 147 2.41 18.55 -13.61
CA THR A 147 3.18 18.38 -12.38
C THR A 147 2.29 17.86 -11.26
N GLY A 148 2.59 16.66 -10.78
CA GLY A 148 1.90 16.14 -9.58
C GLY A 148 2.05 17.11 -8.39
N LYS A 149 0.91 17.50 -7.78
CA LYS A 149 0.87 18.38 -6.61
C LYS A 149 1.76 17.86 -5.49
N TYR A 150 1.68 16.57 -5.20
CA TYR A 150 2.55 15.85 -4.29
C TYR A 150 3.28 14.73 -5.02
N VAL A 151 4.55 14.56 -4.73
CA VAL A 151 5.39 13.44 -5.20
C VAL A 151 6.06 12.82 -3.99
N ASN A 152 5.93 11.50 -3.85
CA ASN A 152 6.58 10.74 -2.79
C ASN A 152 7.84 10.04 -3.32
N SER A 153 8.77 9.68 -2.42
CA SER A 153 9.84 8.74 -2.72
C SER A 153 9.27 7.46 -3.35
N PRO A 154 9.99 6.82 -4.27
CA PRO A 154 9.65 5.50 -4.76
C PRO A 154 9.79 4.47 -3.64
N GLU A 155 9.26 3.28 -3.84
CA GLU A 155 9.53 2.13 -2.95
C GLU A 155 11.04 1.86 -2.94
N THR A 156 11.59 1.67 -1.73
CA THR A 156 13.01 1.35 -1.53
C THR A 156 13.16 0.22 -0.51
N LEU A 157 14.37 -0.24 -0.26
CA LEU A 157 14.62 -1.26 0.77
C LEU A 157 14.19 -0.82 2.18
N ILE A 158 14.15 0.49 2.45
CA ILE A 158 13.79 1.05 3.76
C ILE A 158 12.45 1.79 3.77
N PHE A 159 11.82 2.03 2.62
CA PHE A 159 10.57 2.76 2.50
C PHE A 159 9.50 1.94 1.76
N ASN A 160 8.37 1.74 2.43
CA ASN A 160 7.18 1.12 1.85
C ASN A 160 5.96 1.96 2.20
N LYS A 161 5.33 2.56 1.18
CA LYS A 161 4.18 3.47 1.34
C LYS A 161 3.02 2.84 2.12
N SER A 162 2.75 1.57 1.91
CA SER A 162 1.62 0.88 2.53
C SER A 162 1.78 0.67 4.04
N LYS A 163 2.97 0.94 4.59
CA LYS A 163 3.32 0.70 6.01
C LYS A 163 3.67 1.97 6.77
N ILE A 164 3.64 3.13 6.12
CA ILE A 164 4.11 4.38 6.72
C ILE A 164 2.95 5.35 6.90
N LEU A 165 2.76 5.78 8.16
CA LEU A 165 1.87 6.85 8.54
C LEU A 165 2.71 8.09 8.85
N TYR A 166 2.44 9.20 8.13
CA TYR A 166 3.13 10.47 8.38
C TYR A 166 2.83 10.97 9.80
N GLY A 167 3.84 11.48 10.48
CA GLY A 167 3.75 11.98 11.85
C GLY A 167 3.76 10.91 12.95
N PHE A 168 3.54 9.63 12.64
CA PHE A 168 3.38 8.56 13.63
C PHE A 168 4.53 8.46 14.63
N HIS A 169 5.78 8.62 14.21
CA HIS A 169 6.94 8.56 15.10
C HIS A 169 6.89 9.60 16.24
N LYS A 170 6.25 10.76 16.00
CA LYS A 170 6.05 11.83 16.99
C LYS A 170 4.79 11.64 17.84
N THR A 171 3.72 11.15 17.20
CA THR A 171 2.38 11.12 17.80
C THR A 171 2.04 9.81 18.50
N LYS A 172 2.80 8.73 18.28
CA LYS A 172 2.53 7.37 18.77
C LYS A 172 2.32 7.28 20.28
N ASN A 173 3.04 8.08 21.07
CA ASN A 173 2.88 8.09 22.53
C ASN A 173 1.53 8.70 22.91
N HIS A 174 1.14 9.82 22.31
CA HIS A 174 -0.16 10.44 22.53
C HIS A 174 -1.32 9.55 22.08
N ILE A 175 -1.15 8.79 20.96
CA ILE A 175 -2.11 7.78 20.51
C ILE A 175 -2.27 6.70 21.57
N ARG A 176 -1.15 6.17 22.10
CA ARG A 176 -1.15 5.13 23.13
C ARG A 176 -1.81 5.62 24.43
N ASP A 177 -1.45 6.82 24.88
CA ASP A 177 -1.94 7.37 26.14
C ASP A 177 -3.44 7.67 26.09
N LYS A 178 -3.95 8.14 24.95
CA LYS A 178 -5.38 8.39 24.72
C LYS A 178 -6.15 7.15 24.26
N LYS A 179 -5.48 6.06 23.86
CA LYS A 179 -6.10 4.88 23.20
C LYS A 179 -6.92 5.24 21.98
N LYS A 180 -6.63 6.37 21.35
CA LYS A 180 -7.39 6.99 20.26
C LYS A 180 -6.45 7.59 19.22
N ALA A 181 -6.69 7.27 17.94
CA ALA A 181 -5.99 7.84 16.80
C ALA A 181 -6.92 8.73 15.97
N VAL A 182 -6.43 9.87 15.50
CA VAL A 182 -7.08 10.69 14.47
C VAL A 182 -6.34 10.45 13.16
N ALA A 183 -7.04 10.10 12.09
CA ALA A 183 -6.45 9.84 10.79
C ALA A 183 -6.98 10.85 9.76
N VAL A 184 -6.05 11.53 9.09
CA VAL A 184 -6.32 12.53 8.03
C VAL A 184 -5.64 12.13 6.71
N GLU A 185 -5.99 12.80 5.62
CA GLU A 185 -5.45 12.47 4.30
C GLU A 185 -4.04 13.01 4.08
N GLY A 186 -3.82 14.29 4.34
CA GLY A 186 -2.63 15.03 3.92
C GLY A 186 -1.67 15.39 5.04
N GLN A 187 -0.41 15.66 4.64
CA GLN A 187 0.62 16.15 5.55
C GLN A 187 0.24 17.51 6.15
N MET A 188 -0.34 18.41 5.32
CA MET A 188 -0.73 19.74 5.78
C MET A 188 -1.84 19.67 6.83
N ASP A 189 -2.81 18.78 6.66
CA ASP A 189 -3.90 18.58 7.62
C ASP A 189 -3.36 18.11 8.96
N LEU A 190 -2.42 17.16 8.94
CA LEU A 190 -1.75 16.70 10.15
C LEU A 190 -0.98 17.84 10.83
N LEU A 191 -0.17 18.57 10.07
CA LEU A 191 0.69 19.63 10.63
C LEU A 191 -0.14 20.73 11.28
N MET A 192 -1.18 21.19 10.60
CA MET A 192 -2.08 22.23 11.10
C MET A 192 -2.88 21.76 12.32
N ALA A 193 -3.44 20.54 12.28
CA ALA A 193 -4.14 19.97 13.40
C ALA A 193 -3.21 19.70 14.60
N HIS A 194 -1.99 19.22 14.34
CA HIS A 194 -0.99 19.01 15.40
C HIS A 194 -0.58 20.33 16.07
N GLN A 195 -0.39 21.37 15.27
CA GLN A 195 -0.13 22.74 15.75
C GLN A 195 -1.28 23.28 16.61
N ASP A 196 -2.53 22.95 16.25
CA ASP A 196 -3.75 23.33 16.97
C ASP A 196 -4.02 22.46 18.22
N GLY A 197 -3.11 21.54 18.57
CA GLY A 197 -3.17 20.74 19.80
C GLY A 197 -3.63 19.29 19.64
N VAL A 198 -3.98 18.83 18.42
CA VAL A 198 -4.37 17.43 18.18
C VAL A 198 -3.11 16.57 18.09
N LYS A 199 -2.58 16.13 19.24
CA LYS A 199 -1.28 15.43 19.30
C LYS A 199 -1.35 13.93 18.95
N ASN A 200 -2.53 13.32 18.91
CA ASN A 200 -2.76 11.91 18.60
C ASN A 200 -3.20 11.69 17.15
N ILE A 201 -2.55 12.36 16.20
CA ILE A 201 -2.93 12.43 14.79
C ILE A 201 -1.89 11.77 13.87
N VAL A 202 -2.35 11.14 12.77
CA VAL A 202 -1.52 10.58 11.69
C VAL A 202 -2.10 10.94 10.34
N ALA A 203 -1.28 10.95 9.28
CA ALA A 203 -1.76 11.11 7.91
C ALA A 203 -1.34 9.94 7.01
N VAL A 204 -2.23 9.54 6.09
CA VAL A 204 -1.96 8.49 5.10
C VAL A 204 -1.12 8.95 3.92
N SER A 205 -0.99 10.26 3.72
CA SER A 205 0.01 10.91 2.85
C SER A 205 -0.03 10.50 1.37
N GLY A 206 -1.21 10.64 0.75
CA GLY A 206 -1.39 10.40 -0.70
C GLY A 206 -1.41 8.92 -1.09
N THR A 207 -1.73 8.06 -0.15
CA THR A 207 -2.08 6.66 -0.37
C THR A 207 -3.45 6.38 0.25
N ALA A 208 -4.16 5.35 -0.22
CA ALA A 208 -5.32 4.87 0.51
C ALA A 208 -4.88 4.24 1.84
N LEU A 209 -5.74 4.31 2.86
CA LEU A 209 -5.52 3.60 4.12
C LEU A 209 -5.39 2.09 3.85
N THR A 210 -4.42 1.44 4.51
CA THR A 210 -4.12 0.02 4.33
C THR A 210 -4.37 -0.77 5.61
N VAL A 211 -4.49 -2.09 5.48
CA VAL A 211 -4.54 -3.01 6.63
C VAL A 211 -3.26 -2.92 7.48
N ASP A 212 -2.09 -2.70 6.86
CA ASP A 212 -0.84 -2.56 7.59
C ASP A 212 -0.80 -1.27 8.43
N HIS A 213 -1.33 -0.14 7.91
CA HIS A 213 -1.52 1.08 8.69
C HIS A 213 -2.40 0.83 9.93
N LEU A 214 -3.53 0.14 9.74
CA LEU A 214 -4.45 -0.17 10.84
C LEU A 214 -3.82 -1.12 11.87
N LYS A 215 -3.07 -2.14 11.43
CA LYS A 215 -2.34 -3.03 12.35
C LYS A 215 -1.31 -2.29 13.21
N ILE A 216 -0.66 -1.26 12.66
CA ILE A 216 0.28 -0.42 13.42
C ILE A 216 -0.48 0.38 14.48
N LEU A 217 -1.61 1.00 14.13
CA LEU A 217 -2.43 1.80 15.03
C LEU A 217 -3.13 0.93 16.09
N LYS A 218 -3.63 -0.27 15.73
CA LYS A 218 -4.35 -1.16 16.66
C LYS A 218 -3.51 -1.60 17.86
N ARG A 219 -2.21 -1.63 17.72
CA ARG A 219 -1.30 -1.91 18.86
C ARG A 219 -1.32 -0.82 19.93
N LEU A 220 -1.80 0.38 19.62
CA LEU A 220 -1.76 1.55 20.48
C LEU A 220 -3.14 2.12 20.79
N ALA A 221 -4.12 1.92 19.92
CA ALA A 221 -5.44 2.54 20.00
C ALA A 221 -6.56 1.53 19.75
N ASP A 222 -7.68 1.70 20.45
CA ASP A 222 -8.90 0.95 20.27
C ASP A 222 -9.94 1.76 19.47
N GLU A 223 -9.82 3.09 19.45
CA GLU A 223 -10.69 4.00 18.71
C GLU A 223 -9.89 4.73 17.61
N ILE A 224 -10.51 4.87 16.42
CA ILE A 224 -10.00 5.68 15.33
C ILE A 224 -11.05 6.68 14.88
N ILE A 225 -10.65 7.94 14.72
CA ILE A 225 -11.48 9.01 14.15
C ILE A 225 -10.93 9.35 12.78
N PHE A 226 -11.73 9.17 11.73
CA PHE A 226 -11.39 9.66 10.40
C PHE A 226 -11.87 11.09 10.22
N PHE A 227 -11.01 11.93 9.68
CA PHE A 227 -11.35 13.25 9.27
C PHE A 227 -10.73 13.51 7.88
N PHE A 228 -11.52 13.23 6.85
CA PHE A 228 -11.14 13.36 5.45
C PHE A 228 -11.83 14.57 4.82
N ASP A 229 -11.43 14.92 3.59
CA ASP A 229 -12.00 16.04 2.86
C ASP A 229 -13.51 15.88 2.67
N ASN A 230 -14.27 16.96 2.80
CA ASN A 230 -15.73 16.95 2.68
C ASN A 230 -16.19 17.05 1.22
N ASP A 231 -15.53 16.30 0.32
CA ASP A 231 -15.95 16.13 -1.06
C ASP A 231 -16.35 14.67 -1.34
N GLU A 232 -16.90 14.40 -2.52
CA GLU A 232 -17.39 13.05 -2.86
C GLU A 232 -16.26 12.01 -2.87
N ALA A 233 -15.05 12.39 -3.22
CA ALA A 233 -13.88 11.50 -3.22
C ALA A 233 -13.43 11.17 -1.80
N GLY A 234 -13.34 12.19 -0.92
CA GLY A 234 -13.02 12.03 0.50
C GLY A 234 -14.07 11.20 1.24
N LEU A 235 -15.37 11.41 0.96
CA LEU A 235 -16.44 10.59 1.54
C LEU A 235 -16.36 9.12 1.10
N LYS A 236 -16.04 8.83 -0.16
CA LYS A 236 -15.81 7.46 -0.65
C LYS A 236 -14.55 6.85 -0.03
N ALA A 237 -13.50 7.64 0.18
CA ALA A 237 -12.29 7.21 0.89
C ALA A 237 -12.58 6.91 2.36
N ALA A 238 -13.42 7.75 3.02
CA ALA A 238 -13.88 7.54 4.38
C ALA A 238 -14.64 6.21 4.51
N GLU A 239 -15.62 5.93 3.64
CA GLU A 239 -16.37 4.67 3.68
C GLU A 239 -15.48 3.44 3.57
N ARG A 240 -14.51 3.45 2.65
CA ARG A 240 -13.53 2.35 2.50
C ARG A 240 -12.67 2.19 3.74
N SER A 241 -12.25 3.32 4.32
CA SER A 241 -11.42 3.33 5.53
C SER A 241 -12.17 2.82 6.75
N ILE A 242 -13.45 3.17 6.89
CA ILE A 242 -14.35 2.67 7.93
C ILE A 242 -14.49 1.15 7.81
N ASP A 243 -14.79 0.64 6.61
CA ASP A 243 -14.95 -0.80 6.39
C ASP A 243 -13.68 -1.58 6.75
N LEU A 244 -12.50 -1.07 6.39
CA LEU A 244 -11.21 -1.66 6.74
C LEU A 244 -10.95 -1.62 8.25
N ALA A 245 -11.25 -0.49 8.93
CA ALA A 245 -11.02 -0.33 10.35
C ALA A 245 -11.96 -1.21 11.20
N ASN A 246 -13.22 -1.35 10.79
CA ASN A 246 -14.17 -2.26 11.42
C ASN A 246 -13.70 -3.72 11.36
N GLN A 247 -13.08 -4.15 10.23
CA GLN A 247 -12.49 -5.48 10.08
C GLN A 247 -11.27 -5.71 11.00
N GLN A 248 -10.62 -4.64 11.44
CA GLN A 248 -9.51 -4.69 12.41
C GLN A 248 -9.99 -4.40 13.85
N ASP A 249 -11.32 -4.49 14.08
CA ASP A 249 -11.93 -4.36 15.40
C ASP A 249 -11.68 -3.00 16.09
N PHE A 250 -11.68 -1.91 15.30
CA PHE A 250 -11.68 -0.56 15.85
C PHE A 250 -13.09 -0.08 16.17
N SER A 251 -13.22 0.70 17.25
CA SER A 251 -14.34 1.64 17.40
C SER A 251 -14.12 2.80 16.44
N VAL A 252 -14.95 2.91 15.40
CA VAL A 252 -14.74 3.84 14.30
C VAL A 252 -15.67 5.03 14.42
N LYS A 253 -15.09 6.23 14.41
CA LYS A 253 -15.82 7.51 14.34
C LYS A 253 -15.42 8.29 13.09
N LEU A 254 -16.30 9.16 12.66
CA LEU A 254 -16.07 10.09 11.55
C LEU A 254 -16.42 11.51 11.98
N LEU A 255 -15.53 12.44 11.66
CA LEU A 255 -15.80 13.86 11.78
C LEU A 255 -16.10 14.41 10.37
N VAL A 256 -17.30 14.95 10.19
CA VAL A 256 -17.73 15.67 8.97
C VAL A 256 -18.14 17.07 9.40
N VAL A 257 -17.54 18.08 8.79
CA VAL A 257 -17.78 19.48 9.13
C VAL A 257 -18.21 20.23 7.86
N GLU A 258 -19.47 20.65 7.80
CA GLU A 258 -20.06 21.25 6.59
C GLU A 258 -19.46 22.60 6.20
N ASN A 259 -19.03 23.40 7.20
CA ASN A 259 -18.57 24.77 6.99
C ASN A 259 -17.06 24.89 6.67
N TYR A 260 -16.34 23.79 6.64
CA TYR A 260 -14.88 23.75 6.41
C TYR A 260 -14.55 22.62 5.46
N LYS A 261 -13.55 22.85 4.63
CA LYS A 261 -13.13 21.89 3.61
C LYS A 261 -12.32 20.73 4.21
N ASP A 262 -11.36 21.07 5.05
CA ASP A 262 -10.35 20.14 5.59
C ASP A 262 -9.90 20.56 7.00
N PRO A 263 -9.18 19.68 7.74
CA PRO A 263 -8.64 19.96 9.07
C PRO A 263 -7.75 21.20 9.12
N ALA A 264 -6.95 21.43 8.07
CA ALA A 264 -6.04 22.56 8.01
C ALA A 264 -6.78 23.89 7.98
N GLU A 265 -7.89 23.98 7.25
CA GLU A 265 -8.73 25.18 7.20
C GLU A 265 -9.34 25.50 8.57
N ILE A 266 -9.81 24.49 9.33
CA ILE A 266 -10.33 24.70 10.68
C ILE A 266 -9.25 25.27 11.60
N ALA A 267 -8.09 24.62 11.63
CA ALA A 267 -6.97 25.05 12.47
C ALA A 267 -6.47 26.46 12.13
N GLN A 268 -6.58 26.85 10.85
CA GLN A 268 -6.20 28.20 10.39
C GLN A 268 -7.24 29.27 10.74
N LYS A 269 -8.52 28.99 10.46
CA LYS A 269 -9.60 29.99 10.61
C LYS A 269 -10.16 30.08 12.03
N SER A 270 -10.13 28.97 12.77
CA SER A 270 -10.76 28.85 14.09
C SER A 270 -9.89 28.02 15.05
N PRO A 271 -8.72 28.53 15.46
CA PRO A 271 -7.81 27.82 16.34
C PRO A 271 -8.48 27.29 17.61
N GLY A 272 -8.21 26.04 18.00
CA GLY A 272 -8.78 25.35 19.14
C GLY A 272 -10.16 24.74 18.92
N LEU A 273 -10.84 25.05 17.81
CA LEU A 273 -12.14 24.47 17.48
C LEU A 273 -12.04 22.97 17.16
N LEU A 274 -10.96 22.57 16.49
CA LEU A 274 -10.77 21.19 16.04
C LEU A 274 -10.80 20.18 17.19
N LEU A 275 -10.20 20.53 18.34
CA LEU A 275 -10.24 19.67 19.52
C LEU A 275 -11.67 19.41 20.02
N LYS A 276 -12.51 20.43 20.03
CA LYS A 276 -13.92 20.30 20.45
C LYS A 276 -14.73 19.44 19.47
N LEU A 277 -14.55 19.69 18.16
CA LEU A 277 -15.22 18.92 17.11
C LEU A 277 -14.84 17.44 17.13
N LEU A 278 -13.59 17.12 17.44
CA LEU A 278 -13.14 15.73 17.57
C LEU A 278 -13.78 14.99 18.76
N GLU A 279 -14.16 15.70 19.83
CA GLU A 279 -14.92 15.12 20.96
C GLU A 279 -16.38 14.81 20.55
N GLU A 280 -16.93 15.60 19.62
CA GLU A 280 -18.29 15.46 19.10
C GLU A 280 -18.37 14.52 17.87
N ALA A 281 -17.26 13.87 17.48
CA ALA A 281 -17.21 12.98 16.34
C ALA A 281 -18.20 11.82 16.50
N LYS A 282 -19.04 11.62 15.46
CA LYS A 282 -20.11 10.62 15.45
C LYS A 282 -19.59 9.23 15.10
N SER A 283 -20.33 8.21 15.55
CA SER A 283 -20.00 6.84 15.12
C SER A 283 -20.13 6.69 13.60
N ALA A 284 -19.35 5.79 13.03
CA ALA A 284 -19.43 5.52 11.59
C ALA A 284 -20.82 5.05 11.16
N MET A 285 -21.57 4.37 12.04
CA MET A 285 -22.91 3.93 11.74
C MET A 285 -23.91 5.09 11.72
N GLU A 286 -23.79 6.07 12.64
CA GLU A 286 -24.60 7.29 12.59
C GLU A 286 -24.36 8.09 11.30
N PHE A 287 -23.11 8.14 10.83
CA PHE A 287 -22.78 8.73 9.53
C PHE A 287 -23.51 8.02 8.39
N TYR A 288 -23.51 6.66 8.36
CA TYR A 288 -24.24 5.91 7.33
C TYR A 288 -25.75 6.14 7.41
N PHE A 289 -26.32 6.17 8.61
CA PHE A 289 -27.75 6.44 8.79
C PHE A 289 -28.11 7.83 8.28
N ASN A 290 -27.32 8.84 8.62
CA ASN A 290 -27.54 10.21 8.13
C ASN A 290 -27.40 10.30 6.60
N ARG A 291 -26.41 9.63 6.02
CA ARG A 291 -26.15 9.67 4.59
C ARG A 291 -27.22 8.98 3.75
N TYR A 292 -27.70 7.83 4.20
CA TYR A 292 -28.56 6.98 3.39
C TYR A 292 -30.05 7.05 3.78
N LEU A 293 -30.42 7.50 4.99
CA LEU A 293 -31.82 7.53 5.43
C LEU A 293 -32.42 8.95 5.52
N THR A 294 -31.63 10.00 5.70
CA THR A 294 -32.17 11.37 5.88
C THR A 294 -32.52 12.09 4.58
N ASN A 295 -32.00 11.66 3.45
CA ASN A 295 -32.24 12.32 2.15
C ASN A 295 -33.65 12.04 1.54
N ASP A 296 -34.46 11.18 2.17
CA ASP A 296 -35.74 10.71 1.61
C ASP A 296 -36.98 11.51 2.07
N LYS A 297 -36.80 12.72 2.63
CA LYS A 297 -37.94 13.51 3.16
C LYS A 297 -38.84 14.16 2.10
N ARG A 298 -38.62 13.95 0.82
CA ARG A 298 -39.36 14.69 -0.23
C ARG A 298 -39.84 13.82 -1.38
N GLN A 299 -40.67 12.83 -1.20
CA GLN A 299 -41.61 12.37 -2.24
C GLN A 299 -42.28 11.04 -1.87
N THR A 300 -43.59 10.99 -1.96
CA THR A 300 -44.47 9.80 -1.75
C THR A 300 -44.74 9.14 -3.11
N THR A 301 -43.83 8.34 -3.63
CA THR A 301 -44.03 7.56 -4.86
C THR A 301 -43.36 6.18 -4.77
N SER A 302 -43.74 5.25 -5.64
CA SER A 302 -43.16 3.89 -5.72
C SER A 302 -41.62 3.86 -5.80
N ASP A 303 -41.02 4.91 -6.34
CA ASP A 303 -39.57 5.09 -6.41
C ASP A 303 -38.92 5.22 -5.03
N ASN A 304 -39.64 5.74 -4.04
CA ASN A 304 -39.18 5.87 -2.65
C ASN A 304 -39.02 4.52 -1.98
N LEU A 305 -39.90 3.56 -2.26
CA LEU A 305 -39.81 2.22 -1.67
C LEU A 305 -38.58 1.47 -2.21
N ILE A 306 -38.27 1.65 -3.50
CA ILE A 306 -37.07 1.04 -4.14
C ILE A 306 -35.80 1.69 -3.55
N ASN A 307 -35.79 3.02 -3.40
CA ASN A 307 -34.66 3.75 -2.79
C ASN A 307 -34.48 3.35 -1.33
N LEU A 308 -35.55 3.33 -0.54
CA LEU A 308 -35.49 2.89 0.86
C LEU A 308 -34.96 1.45 0.97
N LYS A 309 -35.43 0.53 0.13
CA LYS A 309 -34.95 -0.85 0.12
C LYS A 309 -33.47 -0.94 -0.20
N ASN A 310 -32.98 -0.18 -1.18
CA ASN A 310 -31.56 -0.15 -1.55
C ASN A 310 -30.71 0.46 -0.42
N ASN A 311 -31.16 1.57 0.16
CA ASN A 311 -30.47 2.24 1.25
C ASN A 311 -30.39 1.38 2.51
N VAL A 312 -31.50 0.71 2.88
CA VAL A 312 -31.54 -0.26 3.99
C VAL A 312 -30.55 -1.41 3.73
N ARG A 313 -30.50 -1.95 2.50
CA ARG A 313 -29.55 -3.01 2.14
C ARG A 313 -28.09 -2.56 2.27
N ILE A 314 -27.77 -1.32 1.87
CA ILE A 314 -26.43 -0.75 2.05
C ILE A 314 -26.07 -0.73 3.53
N ILE A 315 -26.95 -0.20 4.38
CA ILE A 315 -26.73 -0.10 5.82
C ILE A 315 -26.61 -1.49 6.46
N LEU A 316 -27.49 -2.42 6.10
CA LEU A 316 -27.39 -3.82 6.55
C LEU A 316 -26.06 -4.46 6.17
N GLY A 317 -25.54 -4.18 4.97
CA GLY A 317 -24.21 -4.58 4.55
C GLY A 317 -23.11 -4.02 5.47
N LYS A 318 -23.23 -2.74 5.88
CA LYS A 318 -22.30 -2.11 6.83
C LYS A 318 -22.41 -2.73 8.23
N ILE A 319 -23.62 -2.97 8.73
CA ILE A 319 -23.86 -3.68 10.00
C ILE A 319 -23.26 -5.09 9.96
N LYS A 320 -23.42 -5.81 8.86
CA LYS A 320 -22.86 -7.15 8.69
C LYS A 320 -21.34 -7.19 8.81
N ASN A 321 -20.65 -6.13 8.40
CA ASN A 321 -19.18 -6.02 8.44
C ASN A 321 -18.63 -5.72 9.85
N LEU A 322 -19.47 -5.39 10.83
CA LEU A 322 -19.04 -5.21 12.22
C LEU A 322 -18.62 -6.57 12.80
N THR A 323 -17.49 -6.60 13.50
CA THR A 323 -16.96 -7.82 14.14
C THR A 323 -17.77 -8.22 15.38
N SER A 324 -18.21 -7.23 16.16
CA SER A 324 -18.98 -7.43 17.40
C SER A 324 -20.45 -7.80 17.13
N ALA A 325 -20.89 -8.93 17.65
CA ALA A 325 -22.30 -9.35 17.60
C ALA A 325 -23.22 -8.40 18.39
N ILE A 326 -22.69 -7.82 19.49
CA ILE A 326 -23.44 -6.88 20.33
C ILE A 326 -23.68 -5.59 19.56
N GLU A 327 -22.67 -5.06 18.88
CA GLU A 327 -22.81 -3.87 18.05
C GLU A 327 -23.77 -4.11 16.88
N ARG A 328 -23.69 -5.29 16.23
CA ARG A 328 -24.65 -5.64 15.16
C ARG A 328 -26.09 -5.62 15.67
N ALA A 329 -26.36 -6.22 16.83
CA ALA A 329 -27.70 -6.22 17.42
C ALA A 329 -28.17 -4.81 17.77
N HIS A 330 -27.30 -3.99 18.36
CA HIS A 330 -27.62 -2.59 18.66
C HIS A 330 -28.02 -1.80 17.42
N TRP A 331 -27.20 -1.86 16.37
CA TRP A 331 -27.46 -1.10 15.15
C TRP A 331 -28.63 -1.63 14.31
N LEU A 332 -28.94 -2.93 14.39
CA LEU A 332 -30.18 -3.48 13.81
C LEU A 332 -31.41 -2.92 14.49
N LYS A 333 -31.38 -2.82 15.82
CA LYS A 333 -32.46 -2.22 16.59
C LYS A 333 -32.64 -0.74 16.23
N GLU A 334 -31.58 0.02 16.16
CA GLU A 334 -31.60 1.44 15.74
C GLU A 334 -32.17 1.59 14.32
N LEU A 335 -31.74 0.73 13.38
CA LEU A 335 -32.24 0.71 12.00
C LEU A 335 -33.74 0.41 11.98
N SER A 336 -34.24 -0.53 12.81
CA SER A 336 -35.65 -0.86 12.95
C SER A 336 -36.47 0.34 13.46
N LEU A 337 -35.96 1.06 14.46
CA LEU A 337 -36.59 2.25 15.01
C LEU A 337 -36.74 3.38 13.99
N ILE A 338 -35.67 3.63 13.22
CA ILE A 338 -35.64 4.72 12.22
C ILE A 338 -36.50 4.40 11.01
N THR A 339 -36.40 3.17 10.48
CA THR A 339 -37.12 2.76 9.27
C THR A 339 -38.55 2.25 9.52
N LYS A 340 -38.89 1.95 10.76
CA LYS A 340 -40.15 1.31 11.18
C LYS A 340 -40.36 -0.09 10.59
N ILE A 341 -39.27 -0.73 10.12
CA ILE A 341 -39.25 -2.12 9.66
C ILE A 341 -38.94 -3.01 10.88
N LYS A 342 -39.71 -4.08 11.07
CA LYS A 342 -39.50 -5.01 12.20
C LYS A 342 -38.09 -5.63 12.12
N GLU A 343 -37.45 -5.82 13.29
CA GLU A 343 -36.10 -6.41 13.38
C GLU A 343 -36.01 -7.79 12.72
N GLU A 344 -37.09 -8.62 12.86
CA GLU A 344 -37.15 -9.95 12.23
C GLU A 344 -36.97 -9.88 10.70
N VAL A 345 -37.62 -8.90 10.04
CA VAL A 345 -37.51 -8.68 8.59
C VAL A 345 -36.11 -8.20 8.22
N LEU A 346 -35.52 -7.33 9.04
CA LEU A 346 -34.14 -6.86 8.83
C LEU A 346 -33.12 -7.99 9.02
N LEU A 347 -33.33 -8.90 9.97
CA LEU A 347 -32.51 -10.09 10.18
C LEU A 347 -32.61 -11.06 9.02
N ASP A 348 -33.81 -11.29 8.48
CA ASP A 348 -34.01 -12.12 7.29
C ASP A 348 -33.26 -11.53 6.08
N GLU A 349 -33.42 -10.22 5.83
CA GLU A 349 -32.72 -9.53 4.76
C GLU A 349 -31.20 -9.56 4.97
N LEU A 350 -30.72 -9.37 6.20
CA LEU A 350 -29.30 -9.45 6.57
C LEU A 350 -28.71 -10.84 6.28
N SER A 351 -29.51 -11.91 6.53
CA SER A 351 -29.10 -13.30 6.26
C SER A 351 -28.92 -13.56 4.77
N GLN A 352 -29.79 -12.97 3.94
CA GLN A 352 -29.79 -13.11 2.47
C GLN A 352 -28.72 -12.26 1.79
N LEU A 353 -28.27 -11.17 2.43
CA LEU A 353 -27.16 -10.40 1.91
C LEU A 353 -25.91 -11.30 1.85
N LYS A 354 -25.42 -11.57 0.63
CA LYS A 354 -24.07 -12.13 0.47
C LYS A 354 -23.14 -11.20 1.21
N THR A 355 -22.33 -11.74 2.11
CA THR A 355 -21.24 -10.96 2.72
C THR A 355 -20.44 -10.39 1.55
N PRO A 356 -20.26 -9.07 1.43
CA PRO A 356 -19.21 -8.59 0.56
C PRO A 356 -17.98 -9.28 1.13
N SER A 357 -17.44 -10.22 0.38
CA SER A 357 -16.11 -10.72 0.68
C SER A 357 -15.29 -9.46 0.88
N SER A 358 -14.75 -9.27 2.09
CA SER A 358 -13.73 -8.27 2.35
C SER A 358 -12.88 -8.15 1.10
N PRO A 359 -12.38 -6.94 0.76
CA PRO A 359 -11.10 -6.87 0.10
C PRO A 359 -10.06 -7.28 1.14
N SER A 360 -10.25 -8.43 1.73
CA SER A 360 -9.14 -9.26 2.16
C SER A 360 -8.18 -9.26 0.97
N ASN A 361 -6.97 -9.36 1.21
CA ASN A 361 -6.23 -10.53 0.69
C ASN A 361 -7.22 -11.70 0.62
N THR A 362 -8.29 -11.57 -0.10
CA THR A 362 -9.09 -12.61 -0.68
C THR A 362 -8.17 -13.15 -1.76
N LEU A 363 -7.48 -14.09 -1.33
CA LEU A 363 -7.90 -15.48 -1.57
C LEU A 363 -9.39 -15.44 -1.88
N ARG A 364 -9.71 -15.09 -3.15
CA ARG A 364 -11.02 -15.25 -3.77
C ARG A 364 -11.39 -16.69 -3.51
N GLN A 365 -12.33 -16.93 -2.59
CA GLN A 365 -13.03 -18.20 -2.62
C GLN A 365 -13.82 -18.25 -3.93
N PRO A 366 -13.75 -19.34 -4.67
CA PRO A 366 -14.21 -19.40 -6.04
C PRO A 366 -15.73 -19.26 -6.11
N MET A 367 -16.20 -18.32 -6.92
CA MET A 367 -17.43 -18.53 -7.66
C MET A 367 -17.30 -19.89 -8.37
N PRO A 368 -18.34 -20.72 -8.45
CA PRO A 368 -18.24 -21.99 -9.16
C PRO A 368 -17.74 -21.71 -10.57
N ALA A 369 -16.52 -22.16 -10.84
CA ALA A 369 -15.85 -22.22 -12.11
C ALA A 369 -15.83 -20.96 -12.99
N LYS A 370 -15.08 -19.92 -12.59
CA LYS A 370 -14.14 -19.21 -13.48
C LYS A 370 -12.98 -18.76 -12.62
N GLN A 371 -11.97 -19.60 -12.48
CA GLN A 371 -10.74 -19.36 -11.77
C GLN A 371 -9.96 -18.24 -12.46
N ALA A 372 -9.94 -17.03 -11.84
CA ALA A 372 -8.80 -16.16 -12.01
C ALA A 372 -7.80 -16.52 -10.91
N LEU A 373 -6.84 -17.35 -11.23
CA LEU A 373 -5.66 -17.63 -10.41
C LEU A 373 -4.97 -16.31 -10.07
N ALA A 374 -4.62 -16.11 -8.79
CA ALA A 374 -3.73 -15.02 -8.42
C ALA A 374 -2.46 -15.17 -9.25
N SER A 375 -2.11 -14.16 -10.05
CA SER A 375 -0.91 -14.22 -10.88
C SER A 375 0.32 -14.33 -9.99
N THR A 376 1.05 -15.43 -10.10
CA THR A 376 2.32 -15.65 -9.41
C THR A 376 3.37 -14.68 -9.99
N ARG A 377 4.50 -14.53 -9.31
CA ARG A 377 5.62 -13.76 -9.90
C ARG A 377 6.05 -14.34 -11.25
N ARG A 378 5.96 -15.66 -11.40
CA ARG A 378 6.21 -16.37 -12.65
C ARG A 378 5.20 -16.00 -13.72
N ASP A 379 3.92 -15.84 -13.37
CA ASP A 379 2.88 -15.36 -14.30
C ASP A 379 3.15 -13.94 -14.79
N LEU A 380 3.56 -13.02 -13.90
CA LEU A 380 3.88 -11.64 -14.29
C LEU A 380 5.08 -11.56 -15.24
N ILE A 381 6.11 -12.38 -15.01
CA ILE A 381 7.26 -12.47 -15.91
C ILE A 381 6.84 -13.05 -17.27
N ALA A 382 6.01 -14.10 -17.27
CA ALA A 382 5.48 -14.72 -18.48
C ALA A 382 4.57 -13.76 -19.28
N GLU A 383 3.78 -12.94 -18.60
CA GLU A 383 2.96 -11.90 -19.21
C GLU A 383 3.81 -10.85 -19.92
N ARG A 384 4.82 -10.31 -19.24
CA ARG A 384 5.76 -9.34 -19.81
C ARG A 384 6.51 -9.91 -21.01
N LEU A 385 7.02 -11.15 -20.88
CA LEU A 385 7.69 -11.88 -21.93
C LEU A 385 6.80 -12.05 -23.16
N THR A 386 5.54 -12.47 -22.95
CA THR A 386 4.56 -12.64 -24.03
C THR A 386 4.27 -11.31 -24.74
N GLY A 387 4.12 -10.23 -24.01
CA GLY A 387 3.92 -8.89 -24.57
C GLY A 387 5.07 -8.44 -25.48
N LEU A 388 6.32 -8.63 -25.04
CA LEU A 388 7.51 -8.31 -25.84
C LEU A 388 7.60 -9.21 -27.11
N LEU A 389 7.30 -10.49 -27.00
CA LEU A 389 7.32 -11.41 -28.14
C LEU A 389 6.21 -11.10 -29.16
N MET A 390 5.03 -10.62 -28.71
CA MET A 390 3.95 -10.18 -29.60
C MET A 390 4.30 -8.89 -30.34
N ALA A 391 4.95 -7.95 -29.66
CA ALA A 391 5.42 -6.70 -30.28
C ALA A 391 6.55 -6.94 -31.29
N ASN A 392 7.28 -8.07 -31.16
CA ASN A 392 8.50 -8.36 -31.93
C ASN A 392 8.55 -9.83 -32.34
N GLU A 393 7.72 -10.22 -33.33
CA GLU A 393 7.55 -11.62 -33.79
C GLU A 393 8.87 -12.29 -34.22
N ASN A 394 9.88 -11.52 -34.62
CA ASN A 394 11.23 -12.02 -34.99
C ASN A 394 11.92 -12.80 -33.87
N PHE A 395 11.54 -12.54 -32.60
CA PHE A 395 12.14 -13.19 -31.43
C PHE A 395 11.32 -14.40 -30.92
N LEU A 396 10.21 -14.78 -31.58
CA LEU A 396 9.37 -15.90 -31.14
C LEU A 396 10.11 -17.26 -31.08
N SER A 397 11.19 -17.41 -31.82
CA SER A 397 12.02 -18.63 -31.78
C SER A 397 12.80 -18.81 -30.48
N ILE A 398 13.14 -17.72 -29.78
CA ILE A 398 13.94 -17.74 -28.54
C ILE A 398 13.22 -18.49 -27.41
N ILE A 399 11.89 -18.49 -27.42
CA ILE A 399 11.10 -19.16 -26.37
C ILE A 399 11.16 -20.70 -26.46
N ASN A 400 11.58 -21.29 -27.58
CA ASN A 400 11.51 -22.74 -27.80
C ASN A 400 12.29 -23.54 -26.74
N ASP A 401 13.46 -23.06 -26.36
CA ASP A 401 14.30 -23.71 -25.35
C ASP A 401 13.85 -23.45 -23.91
N HIS A 402 12.82 -22.62 -23.72
CA HIS A 402 12.30 -22.18 -22.42
C HIS A 402 10.82 -22.54 -22.17
N ILE A 403 10.19 -23.24 -23.09
CA ILE A 403 8.77 -23.63 -23.04
C ILE A 403 8.43 -24.34 -21.72
N ALA A 404 9.30 -25.22 -21.25
CA ALA A 404 9.12 -25.99 -20.01
C ALA A 404 8.99 -25.13 -18.73
N TYR A 405 9.43 -23.88 -18.78
CA TYR A 405 9.39 -22.96 -17.65
C TYR A 405 8.17 -22.03 -17.66
N LEU A 406 7.39 -22.02 -18.75
CA LEU A 406 6.18 -21.20 -18.86
C LEU A 406 5.03 -21.76 -18.02
N PRO A 407 4.20 -20.93 -17.38
CA PRO A 407 2.90 -21.36 -16.86
C PRO A 407 1.98 -21.80 -18.02
N ASN A 408 1.11 -22.78 -17.78
CA ASN A 408 0.26 -23.39 -18.82
C ASN A 408 -0.58 -22.40 -19.62
N ASP A 409 -1.13 -21.37 -18.98
CA ASP A 409 -1.92 -20.33 -19.66
C ASP A 409 -1.10 -19.61 -20.74
N TYR A 410 0.14 -19.24 -20.41
CA TYR A 410 1.03 -18.49 -21.31
C TYR A 410 1.62 -19.37 -22.40
N LEU A 411 1.77 -20.67 -22.13
CA LEU A 411 2.15 -21.66 -23.15
C LEU A 411 1.09 -21.69 -24.26
N ILE A 412 -0.20 -21.82 -23.90
CA ILE A 412 -1.31 -21.82 -24.84
C ILE A 412 -1.40 -20.49 -25.61
N ILE A 413 -1.21 -19.35 -24.91
CA ILE A 413 -1.25 -18.03 -25.53
C ILE A 413 -0.11 -17.88 -26.53
N ILE A 414 1.13 -18.25 -26.21
CA ILE A 414 2.29 -18.13 -27.11
C ILE A 414 2.15 -19.09 -28.32
N GLU A 415 1.62 -20.29 -28.13
CA GLU A 415 1.33 -21.19 -29.23
C GLU A 415 0.22 -20.62 -30.17
N SER A 416 -0.78 -19.98 -29.59
CA SER A 416 -1.84 -19.30 -30.34
C SER A 416 -1.30 -18.15 -31.18
N VAL A 417 -0.37 -17.34 -30.58
CA VAL A 417 0.33 -16.26 -31.30
C VAL A 417 1.19 -16.81 -32.45
N LYS A 418 1.98 -17.88 -32.20
CA LYS A 418 2.79 -18.53 -33.24
C LYS A 418 1.94 -19.05 -34.39
N ASN A 419 0.78 -19.63 -34.11
CA ASN A 419 -0.12 -20.19 -35.08
C ASN A 419 -1.10 -19.18 -35.71
N ARG A 420 -1.05 -17.91 -35.31
CA ARG A 420 -1.98 -16.83 -35.72
C ARG A 420 -3.46 -17.20 -35.51
N LYS A 421 -3.74 -17.92 -34.41
CA LYS A 421 -5.10 -18.32 -34.02
C LYS A 421 -5.42 -17.74 -32.65
N LYS A 422 -6.71 -17.49 -32.39
CA LYS A 422 -7.13 -17.13 -31.04
C LYS A 422 -7.21 -18.38 -30.16
N PRO A 423 -6.91 -18.31 -28.86
CA PRO A 423 -7.16 -19.39 -27.92
C PRO A 423 -8.65 -19.76 -27.91
N ASP A 424 -8.97 -21.05 -27.79
CA ASP A 424 -10.36 -21.55 -27.78
C ASP A 424 -11.07 -21.16 -26.45
N GLU A 425 -10.35 -20.95 -25.36
CA GLU A 425 -10.92 -20.51 -24.10
C GLU A 425 -11.09 -18.98 -24.07
N GLU A 426 -12.33 -18.51 -23.84
CA GLU A 426 -12.68 -17.09 -23.76
C GLU A 426 -11.78 -16.33 -22.76
N ARG A 427 -11.47 -16.94 -21.60
CA ARG A 427 -10.56 -16.39 -20.57
C ARG A 427 -9.15 -16.11 -21.10
N LEU A 428 -8.60 -17.02 -21.90
CA LEU A 428 -7.27 -16.89 -22.50
C LEU A 428 -7.27 -15.89 -23.66
N SER A 429 -8.37 -15.81 -24.39
CA SER A 429 -8.59 -14.81 -25.43
C SER A 429 -8.66 -13.40 -24.84
N ASP A 430 -9.35 -13.19 -23.70
CA ASP A 430 -9.39 -11.92 -22.98
C ASP A 430 -7.99 -11.53 -22.46
N LYS A 431 -7.27 -12.50 -21.91
CA LYS A 431 -5.89 -12.30 -21.43
C LYS A 431 -4.95 -11.91 -22.58
N LEU A 432 -5.07 -12.56 -23.73
CA LEU A 432 -4.32 -12.22 -24.94
C LEU A 432 -4.63 -10.79 -25.42
N ASN A 433 -5.91 -10.39 -25.45
CA ASN A 433 -6.32 -9.04 -25.83
C ASN A 433 -5.72 -7.97 -24.88
N LEU A 434 -5.68 -8.25 -23.59
CA LEU A 434 -5.10 -7.36 -22.59
C LEU A 434 -3.59 -7.21 -22.75
N ILE A 435 -2.87 -8.30 -23.00
CA ILE A 435 -1.43 -8.30 -23.29
C ILE A 435 -1.15 -7.52 -24.58
N SER A 436 -1.97 -7.74 -25.64
CA SER A 436 -1.85 -7.02 -26.90
C SER A 436 -2.03 -5.51 -26.77
N LEU A 437 -2.98 -5.08 -25.93
CA LEU A 437 -3.22 -3.65 -25.65
C LEU A 437 -2.01 -3.01 -24.97
N HIS A 438 -1.41 -3.69 -24.01
CA HIS A 438 -0.21 -3.20 -23.30
C HIS A 438 1.02 -3.18 -24.22
N SER A 439 1.17 -4.16 -25.13
CA SER A 439 2.33 -4.26 -26.03
C SER A 439 2.31 -3.24 -27.19
N SER A 440 1.13 -2.74 -27.58
CA SER A 440 0.99 -1.77 -28.67
C SER A 440 1.64 -0.39 -28.39
N THR A 441 1.95 -0.09 -27.14
CA THR A 441 2.64 1.14 -26.73
C THR A 441 4.18 1.04 -26.75
N GLU A 442 4.76 -0.13 -27.05
CA GLU A 442 6.19 -0.42 -26.91
C GLU A 442 6.97 -0.59 -28.24
N SER A 443 6.35 -0.29 -29.37
CA SER A 443 6.94 -0.49 -30.71
C SER A 443 8.12 0.41 -31.07
N ALA A 444 8.72 1.14 -30.12
CA ALA A 444 9.81 2.08 -30.35
C ALA A 444 11.15 1.71 -29.65
N LEU A 445 11.31 0.47 -29.18
CA LEU A 445 12.56 0.05 -28.52
C LEU A 445 13.59 -0.45 -29.54
N ASP A 446 14.87 -0.17 -29.26
CA ASP A 446 16.02 -0.68 -30.00
C ASP A 446 16.12 -2.21 -29.88
N GLU A 447 16.39 -2.89 -31.00
CA GLU A 447 16.41 -4.35 -31.12
C GLU A 447 17.38 -5.03 -30.13
N GLU A 448 18.53 -4.40 -29.86
CA GLU A 448 19.50 -4.90 -28.88
C GLU A 448 18.97 -4.81 -27.43
N LYS A 449 18.23 -3.77 -27.11
CA LYS A 449 17.59 -3.62 -25.79
C LYS A 449 16.49 -4.66 -25.57
N ILE A 450 15.68 -4.93 -26.60
CA ILE A 450 14.64 -5.96 -26.56
C ILE A 450 15.26 -7.34 -26.31
N LYS A 451 16.33 -7.67 -27.03
CA LYS A 451 17.04 -8.93 -26.87
C LYS A 451 17.62 -9.10 -25.45
N ASN A 452 18.19 -8.04 -24.90
CA ASN A 452 18.73 -8.05 -23.53
C ASN A 452 17.62 -8.22 -22.50
N GLU A 453 16.48 -7.53 -22.64
CA GLU A 453 15.32 -7.67 -21.75
C GLU A 453 14.71 -9.08 -21.84
N LEU A 454 14.56 -9.64 -23.05
CA LEU A 454 14.07 -11.00 -23.26
C LEU A 454 14.98 -12.04 -22.56
N ASN A 455 16.30 -11.93 -22.71
CA ASN A 455 17.24 -12.85 -22.06
C ASN A 455 17.14 -12.76 -20.53
N GLU A 456 17.01 -11.57 -19.98
CA GLU A 456 16.87 -11.39 -18.51
C GLU A 456 15.53 -11.94 -18.00
N LEU A 457 14.43 -11.72 -18.74
CA LEU A 457 13.12 -12.30 -18.39
C LEU A 457 13.11 -13.82 -18.45
N LEU A 458 13.77 -14.41 -19.44
CA LEU A 458 13.92 -15.87 -19.58
C LEU A 458 14.73 -16.45 -18.42
N ARG A 459 15.80 -15.78 -17.99
CA ARG A 459 16.59 -16.16 -16.82
C ARG A 459 15.76 -16.09 -15.54
N GLN A 460 14.99 -15.02 -15.36
CA GLN A 460 14.10 -14.85 -14.22
C GLN A 460 12.97 -15.90 -14.22
N LEU A 461 12.36 -16.18 -15.36
CA LEU A 461 11.32 -17.20 -15.52
C LEU A 461 11.81 -18.58 -15.07
N LYS A 462 12.98 -18.98 -15.53
CA LYS A 462 13.65 -20.23 -15.14
C LYS A 462 13.94 -20.28 -13.63
N THR A 463 14.40 -19.17 -13.07
CA THR A 463 14.68 -19.05 -11.63
C THR A 463 13.41 -19.24 -10.79
N GLU A 464 12.32 -18.57 -11.16
CA GLU A 464 11.04 -18.68 -10.43
C GLU A 464 10.41 -20.07 -10.56
N TYR A 465 10.50 -20.70 -11.74
CA TYR A 465 10.09 -22.10 -11.92
C TYR A 465 10.79 -23.06 -10.95
N PHE A 466 12.11 -22.97 -10.82
CA PHE A 466 12.84 -23.83 -9.88
C PHE A 466 12.56 -23.49 -8.41
N LYS A 467 12.29 -22.24 -8.07
CA LYS A 467 11.87 -21.87 -6.71
C LYS A 467 10.51 -22.46 -6.36
N GLU A 468 9.52 -22.40 -7.28
CA GLU A 468 8.21 -23.04 -7.10
C GLU A 468 8.36 -24.54 -6.92
N LYS A 469 9.10 -25.20 -7.81
CA LYS A 469 9.37 -26.64 -7.74
C LYS A 469 10.05 -27.05 -6.42
N ARG A 470 11.01 -26.28 -5.96
CA ARG A 470 11.67 -26.51 -4.65
C ARG A 470 10.69 -26.38 -3.48
N SER A 471 9.78 -25.39 -3.55
CA SER A 471 8.77 -25.19 -2.51
C SER A 471 7.76 -26.35 -2.47
N GLU A 472 7.33 -26.84 -3.62
CA GLU A 472 6.46 -28.02 -3.73
C GLU A 472 7.12 -29.29 -3.16
N LEU A 473 8.38 -29.53 -3.50
CA LEU A 473 9.14 -30.64 -2.96
C LEU A 473 9.32 -30.55 -1.44
N ALA A 474 9.59 -29.35 -0.92
CA ALA A 474 9.69 -29.12 0.54
C ALA A 474 8.36 -29.41 1.27
N GLU A 475 7.22 -29.04 0.66
CA GLU A 475 5.91 -29.37 1.22
C GLU A 475 5.60 -30.87 1.19
N LEU A 476 5.96 -31.56 0.11
CA LEU A 476 5.81 -33.01 -0.02
C LEU A 476 6.63 -33.73 1.05
N ILE A 477 7.90 -33.37 1.21
CA ILE A 477 8.78 -33.94 2.23
C ILE A 477 8.20 -33.72 3.63
N LYS A 478 7.75 -32.49 3.94
CA LYS A 478 7.14 -32.13 5.23
C LYS A 478 5.84 -32.88 5.52
N LYS A 479 4.99 -33.10 4.50
CA LYS A 479 3.77 -33.91 4.63
C LYS A 479 4.10 -35.39 4.88
N ALA A 480 5.08 -35.93 4.17
CA ALA A 480 5.51 -37.31 4.32
C ALA A 480 6.20 -37.57 5.69
N GLU A 481 6.92 -36.58 6.23
CA GLU A 481 7.51 -36.66 7.59
C GLU A 481 6.46 -36.61 8.71
N LYS A 482 5.35 -35.89 8.50
CA LYS A 482 4.24 -35.78 9.49
C LYS A 482 3.42 -37.07 9.60
N ASN A 483 3.34 -37.88 8.57
CA ASN A 483 2.59 -39.14 8.57
C ASN A 483 3.40 -40.31 9.14
N LYS A 484 3.93 -40.15 10.35
CA LYS A 484 4.85 -41.09 11.03
C LYS A 484 4.24 -42.41 11.51
N SER A 485 2.96 -42.75 11.30
CA SER A 485 2.32 -43.91 11.94
C SER A 485 2.22 -45.19 11.10
N ALA A 486 2.70 -45.27 9.87
CA ALA A 486 2.87 -46.54 9.13
C ALA A 486 3.77 -46.29 7.90
N LYS A 487 5.09 -46.41 8.05
CA LYS A 487 5.99 -46.35 6.90
C LYS A 487 5.95 -47.68 6.13
N SER A 488 5.41 -47.66 4.92
CA SER A 488 5.68 -48.71 3.93
C SER A 488 7.04 -48.46 3.26
N ILE A 489 7.72 -49.51 2.81
CA ILE A 489 9.00 -49.41 2.09
C ILE A 489 8.90 -48.51 0.84
N ASP A 490 7.72 -48.40 0.23
CA ASP A 490 7.47 -47.54 -0.92
C ASP A 490 7.46 -46.04 -0.58
N GLN A 491 6.98 -45.67 0.62
CA GLN A 491 6.99 -44.26 1.07
C GLN A 491 8.41 -43.77 1.42
N GLU A 492 9.28 -44.63 1.92
CA GLU A 492 10.69 -44.26 2.15
C GLU A 492 11.44 -44.02 0.83
N LYS A 493 11.13 -44.78 -0.22
CA LYS A 493 11.67 -44.55 -1.55
C LYS A 493 11.19 -43.23 -2.14
N GLU A 494 9.89 -42.89 -2.04
CA GLU A 494 9.34 -41.63 -2.51
C GLU A 494 9.98 -40.41 -1.82
N ILE A 495 10.22 -40.51 -0.49
CA ILE A 495 10.89 -39.44 0.26
C ILE A 495 12.35 -39.28 -0.20
N SER A 496 13.07 -40.38 -0.41
CA SER A 496 14.45 -40.36 -0.89
C SER A 496 14.57 -39.69 -2.26
N VAL A 497 13.68 -40.04 -3.19
CA VAL A 497 13.64 -39.42 -4.52
C VAL A 497 13.31 -37.94 -4.44
N ALA A 498 12.38 -37.55 -3.56
CA ALA A 498 12.03 -36.13 -3.37
C ALA A 498 13.18 -35.31 -2.77
N LEU A 499 13.97 -35.88 -1.87
CA LEU A 499 15.18 -35.27 -1.29
C LEU A 499 16.28 -35.08 -2.33
N GLU A 500 16.55 -36.09 -3.15
CA GLU A 500 17.53 -35.99 -4.24
C GLU A 500 17.17 -34.93 -5.25
N GLU A 501 15.87 -34.84 -5.64
CA GLU A 501 15.39 -33.84 -6.57
C GLU A 501 15.41 -32.44 -5.92
N PHE A 502 15.12 -32.31 -4.64
CA PHE A 502 15.23 -31.05 -3.88
C PHE A 502 16.66 -30.49 -3.90
N ASP A 503 17.66 -31.37 -3.65
CA ASP A 503 19.08 -30.98 -3.70
C ASP A 503 19.50 -30.59 -5.12
N ARG A 504 19.06 -31.33 -6.14
CA ARG A 504 19.32 -31.02 -7.53
C ARG A 504 18.76 -29.66 -7.92
N VAL A 505 17.50 -29.39 -7.59
CA VAL A 505 16.84 -28.11 -7.86
C VAL A 505 17.51 -26.96 -7.11
N SER A 506 17.96 -27.19 -5.87
CA SER A 506 18.66 -26.18 -5.07
C SER A 506 20.03 -25.83 -5.68
N LYS A 507 20.77 -26.78 -6.22
CA LYS A 507 22.01 -26.54 -6.97
C LYS A 507 21.76 -25.78 -8.27
N LEU A 508 20.67 -26.09 -8.98
CA LEU A 508 20.31 -25.36 -10.21
C LEU A 508 19.98 -23.89 -9.95
N ILE A 509 19.28 -23.60 -8.83
CA ILE A 509 18.99 -22.20 -8.45
C ILE A 509 20.27 -21.42 -8.11
N HIS A 510 21.26 -22.09 -7.53
CA HIS A 510 22.53 -21.45 -7.15
C HIS A 510 23.41 -21.11 -8.37
N ASN A 511 23.26 -21.86 -9.46
CA ASN A 511 24.07 -21.71 -10.69
C ASN A 511 23.40 -20.84 -11.76
N LEU A 512 22.20 -20.31 -11.53
CA LEU A 512 21.43 -19.38 -12.39
C LEU A 512 21.64 -17.93 -11.98
#